data_412fbc566c43d540256b8faf0834f30d
#
_entry.id   412fbc566c43d540256b8faf0834f30d
#
_cell.length_a   1.000
_cell.length_b   1.000
_cell.length_c   1.000
_cell.angle_alpha   90.00
_cell.angle_beta   90.00
_cell.angle_gamma   90.00
#
_symmetry.space_group_name_H-M   'P 1'
#
loop_
_entity.id
_entity.type
_entity.pdbx_description
1 polymer ?
#
loop_
_entity_poly.entity_id
_entity_poly.type
_entity_poly.pdbx_seq_one_letter_code
_entity_poly.pdbx_strand_id
1 'polypeptide(L)'
;MYKRQEKDKIKGAVRTDFILSAEIIVIALGTVAAEPFVKQAMVVVGIALVMTVGVYGIVAAIVKMDDAGLYLSQRANGAARALGHVLLAAAPQLMKLLSVVGTAAMFMVGGGILVHGTPGTHDIVHHATEVAAAVPALGPVLGFITPSVIDAVAGVLAGALALVVVTIAGKLWGSVKNKKAA
;
A
#
# COMPACT_ATOMS: atom_id res chain seq x y z
N MET A 1 -6.61 -29.86 11.47
CA MET A 1 -6.28 -29.08 10.25
C MET A 1 -6.52 -27.58 10.42
N TYR A 2 -7.62 -27.11 10.97
CA TYR A 2 -7.98 -25.69 11.14
C TYR A 2 -6.91 -24.84 11.86
N LYS A 3 -6.41 -25.28 13.03
CA LYS A 3 -5.39 -24.53 13.80
C LYS A 3 -4.04 -24.31 13.07
N ARG A 4 -3.68 -25.16 12.13
CA ARG A 4 -2.43 -25.03 11.36
C ARG A 4 -2.59 -23.96 10.26
N GLN A 5 -3.74 -23.96 9.56
CA GLN A 5 -4.08 -22.94 8.55
C GLN A 5 -4.21 -21.54 9.16
N GLU A 6 -4.77 -21.45 10.36
CA GLU A 6 -4.90 -20.18 11.07
C GLU A 6 -3.53 -19.60 11.48
N LYS A 7 -2.64 -20.44 12.02
CA LYS A 7 -1.26 -20.04 12.34
C LYS A 7 -0.48 -19.60 11.11
N ASP A 8 -0.63 -20.29 9.99
CA ASP A 8 0.07 -19.91 8.74
C ASP A 8 -0.45 -18.59 8.16
N LYS A 9 -1.77 -18.33 8.25
CA LYS A 9 -2.37 -17.05 7.90
C LYS A 9 -1.88 -15.91 8.78
N ILE A 10 -1.86 -16.11 10.11
CA ILE A 10 -1.36 -15.12 11.07
C ILE A 10 0.13 -14.83 10.80
N LYS A 11 0.95 -15.87 10.61
CA LYS A 11 2.38 -15.69 10.30
C LYS A 11 2.59 -14.94 8.99
N GLY A 12 1.79 -15.21 7.97
CA GLY A 12 1.79 -14.47 6.71
C GLY A 12 1.42 -13.01 6.90
N ALA A 13 0.35 -12.73 7.64
CA ALA A 13 -0.11 -11.37 7.92
C ALA A 13 0.95 -10.57 8.73
N VAL A 14 1.51 -11.16 9.79
CA VAL A 14 2.58 -10.52 10.60
C VAL A 14 3.81 -10.21 9.74
N ARG A 15 4.21 -11.14 8.85
CA ARG A 15 5.35 -10.91 7.96
C ARG A 15 5.09 -9.77 6.99
N THR A 16 3.89 -9.69 6.44
CA THR A 16 3.49 -8.61 5.52
C THR A 16 3.46 -7.28 6.26
N ASP A 17 2.85 -7.21 7.43
CA ASP A 17 2.80 -6.01 8.27
C ASP A 17 4.19 -5.51 8.65
N PHE A 18 5.11 -6.42 9.01
CA PHE A 18 6.50 -6.07 9.29
C PHE A 18 7.21 -5.44 8.10
N ILE A 19 7.02 -5.98 6.88
CA ILE A 19 7.64 -5.45 5.66
C ILE A 19 7.08 -4.06 5.35
N LEU A 20 5.76 -3.87 5.44
CA LEU A 20 5.10 -2.59 5.23
C LEU A 20 5.53 -1.54 6.25
N SER A 21 5.65 -1.92 7.51
CA SER A 21 6.12 -1.03 8.58
C SER A 21 7.57 -0.60 8.36
N ALA A 22 8.44 -1.54 7.96
CA ALA A 22 9.83 -1.24 7.62
C ALA A 22 9.94 -0.28 6.43
N GLU A 23 9.10 -0.44 5.40
CA GLU A 23 9.02 0.46 4.24
C GLU A 23 8.66 1.88 4.67
N ILE A 24 7.62 2.06 5.48
CA ILE A 24 7.21 3.38 5.98
C ILE A 24 8.33 4.04 6.80
N ILE A 25 9.03 3.27 7.63
CA ILE A 25 10.17 3.78 8.40
C ILE A 25 11.29 4.26 7.48
N VAL A 26 11.63 3.50 6.44
CA VAL A 26 12.68 3.88 5.47
C VAL A 26 12.30 5.16 4.73
N ILE A 27 11.05 5.27 4.28
CA ILE A 27 10.55 6.49 3.62
C ILE A 27 10.63 7.69 4.58
N ALA A 28 10.14 7.52 5.81
CA ALA A 28 10.15 8.57 6.82
C ALA A 28 11.58 9.03 7.15
N LEU A 29 12.52 8.10 7.31
CA LEU A 29 13.94 8.42 7.51
C LEU A 29 14.54 9.14 6.31
N GLY A 30 14.18 8.75 5.08
CA GLY A 30 14.64 9.41 3.86
C GLY A 30 14.27 10.89 3.82
N THR A 31 13.07 11.27 4.29
CA THR A 31 12.62 12.66 4.31
C THR A 31 13.37 13.55 5.32
N VAL A 32 14.00 12.96 6.32
CA VAL A 32 14.71 13.65 7.41
C VAL A 32 16.17 13.22 7.52
N ALA A 33 16.74 12.65 6.47
CA ALA A 33 18.10 12.08 6.48
C ALA A 33 19.20 13.09 6.83
N ALA A 34 19.00 14.37 6.47
CA ALA A 34 19.95 15.45 6.76
C ALA A 34 19.80 16.06 8.17
N GLU A 35 18.79 15.62 8.93
CA GLU A 35 18.49 16.18 10.26
C GLU A 35 19.24 15.45 11.39
N PRO A 36 19.43 16.11 12.55
CA PRO A 36 20.03 15.46 13.73
C PRO A 36 19.25 14.21 14.16
N PHE A 37 19.94 13.23 14.72
CA PHE A 37 19.38 11.94 15.15
C PHE A 37 18.11 12.07 16.01
N VAL A 38 18.10 13.03 16.94
CA VAL A 38 16.93 13.26 17.81
C VAL A 38 15.70 13.64 17.01
N LYS A 39 15.86 14.48 15.97
CA LYS A 39 14.76 14.87 15.09
C LYS A 39 14.29 13.72 14.22
N GLN A 40 15.23 12.92 13.68
CA GLN A 40 14.89 11.69 12.94
C GLN A 40 14.08 10.73 13.82
N ALA A 41 14.51 10.48 15.06
CA ALA A 41 13.83 9.60 16.00
C ALA A 41 12.41 10.12 16.32
N MET A 42 12.26 11.43 16.59
CA MET A 42 10.93 12.03 16.85
C MET A 42 9.97 11.88 15.66
N VAL A 43 10.45 12.12 14.45
CA VAL A 43 9.65 11.98 13.23
C VAL A 43 9.21 10.53 13.02
N VAL A 44 10.12 9.57 13.14
CA VAL A 44 9.80 8.14 12.98
C VAL A 44 8.79 7.68 14.03
N VAL A 45 8.99 8.03 15.31
CA VAL A 45 8.03 7.69 16.38
C VAL A 45 6.68 8.37 16.15
N GLY A 46 6.67 9.64 15.77
CA GLY A 46 5.44 10.37 15.46
C GLY A 46 4.66 9.73 14.32
N ILE A 47 5.33 9.42 13.21
CA ILE A 47 4.72 8.73 12.05
C ILE A 47 4.21 7.34 12.46
N ALA A 48 5.00 6.56 13.21
CA ALA A 48 4.59 5.24 13.67
C ALA A 48 3.31 5.30 14.52
N LEU A 49 3.19 6.27 15.44
CA LEU A 49 2.00 6.47 16.26
C LEU A 49 0.79 6.88 15.40
N VAL A 50 0.96 7.87 14.51
CA VAL A 50 -0.12 8.37 13.64
C VAL A 50 -0.61 7.25 12.71
N MET A 51 0.30 6.50 12.10
CA MET A 51 -0.06 5.39 11.21
C MET A 51 -0.72 4.25 11.96
N THR A 52 -0.21 3.89 13.15
CA THR A 52 -0.83 2.85 13.98
C THR A 52 -2.26 3.24 14.35
N VAL A 53 -2.46 4.41 14.93
CA VAL A 53 -3.80 4.86 15.35
C VAL A 53 -4.71 5.07 14.13
N GLY A 54 -4.20 5.67 13.06
CA GLY A 54 -4.97 5.97 11.84
C GLY A 54 -5.42 4.70 11.12
N VAL A 55 -4.48 3.83 10.76
CA VAL A 55 -4.78 2.62 9.98
C VAL A 55 -5.62 1.63 10.79
N TYR A 56 -5.20 1.30 12.02
CA TYR A 56 -5.97 0.38 12.86
C TYR A 56 -7.31 0.98 13.29
N GLY A 57 -7.38 2.31 13.49
CA GLY A 57 -8.63 3.02 13.74
C GLY A 57 -9.63 2.90 12.60
N ILE A 58 -9.19 3.08 11.34
CA ILE A 58 -10.03 2.92 10.15
C ILE A 58 -10.51 1.46 10.03
N VAL A 59 -9.62 0.49 10.17
CA VAL A 59 -9.98 -0.93 10.10
C VAL A 59 -10.97 -1.29 11.21
N ALA A 60 -10.73 -0.85 12.44
CA ALA A 60 -11.64 -1.07 13.56
C ALA A 60 -13.02 -0.41 13.34
N ALA A 61 -13.06 0.78 12.74
CA ALA A 61 -14.30 1.46 12.39
C ALA A 61 -15.11 0.66 11.35
N ILE A 62 -14.45 0.11 10.32
CA ILE A 62 -15.10 -0.72 9.30
C ILE A 62 -15.65 -2.02 9.91
N VAL A 63 -14.88 -2.69 10.79
CA VAL A 63 -15.34 -3.90 11.47
C VAL A 63 -16.54 -3.58 12.38
N LYS A 64 -16.48 -2.48 13.14
CA LYS A 64 -17.62 -2.04 13.95
C LYS A 64 -18.84 -1.63 13.14
N MET A 65 -18.64 -1.12 11.94
CA MET A 65 -19.74 -0.81 11.00
C MET A 65 -20.43 -2.09 10.54
N ASP A 66 -19.70 -3.18 10.32
CA ASP A 66 -20.27 -4.49 10.00
C ASP A 66 -21.10 -5.04 11.16
N ASP A 67 -20.56 -5.00 12.39
CA ASP A 67 -21.29 -5.39 13.61
C ASP A 67 -22.56 -4.55 13.83
N ALA A 68 -22.47 -3.23 13.64
CA ALA A 68 -23.62 -2.33 13.72
C ALA A 68 -24.66 -2.63 12.64
N GLY A 69 -24.21 -2.93 11.42
CA GLY A 69 -25.06 -3.33 10.31
C GLY A 69 -25.84 -4.60 10.63
N LEU A 70 -25.19 -5.61 11.21
CA LEU A 70 -25.82 -6.85 11.64
C LEU A 70 -26.87 -6.59 12.74
N TYR A 71 -26.53 -5.79 13.74
CA TYR A 71 -27.44 -5.43 14.81
C TYR A 71 -28.68 -4.67 14.31
N LEU A 72 -28.51 -3.70 13.41
CA LEU A 72 -29.61 -2.92 12.85
C LEU A 72 -30.50 -3.76 11.92
N SER A 73 -29.91 -4.69 11.15
CA SER A 73 -30.67 -5.56 10.24
C SER A 73 -31.67 -6.48 10.94
N GLN A 74 -31.45 -6.78 12.22
CA GLN A 74 -32.33 -7.59 13.07
C GLN A 74 -33.45 -6.80 13.77
N ARG A 75 -33.48 -5.49 13.62
CA ARG A 75 -34.50 -4.65 14.24
C ARG A 75 -35.84 -4.74 13.51
N ALA A 76 -36.94 -4.63 14.27
CA ALA A 76 -38.30 -4.64 13.75
C ALA A 76 -38.65 -3.38 12.93
N ASN A 77 -37.95 -2.25 13.20
CA ASN A 77 -38.16 -1.01 12.48
C ASN A 77 -37.60 -1.10 11.07
N GLY A 78 -38.45 -0.86 10.04
CA GLY A 78 -38.08 -0.95 8.62
C GLY A 78 -36.93 -0.01 8.22
N ALA A 79 -36.89 1.20 8.74
CA ALA A 79 -35.79 2.15 8.45
C ALA A 79 -34.46 1.67 9.05
N ALA A 80 -34.46 1.19 10.30
CA ALA A 80 -33.26 0.64 10.94
C ALA A 80 -32.75 -0.58 10.19
N ARG A 81 -33.64 -1.46 9.76
CA ARG A 81 -33.27 -2.65 8.97
C ARG A 81 -32.68 -2.30 7.60
N ALA A 82 -33.28 -1.32 6.91
CA ALA A 82 -32.71 -0.83 5.64
C ALA A 82 -31.30 -0.26 5.80
N LEU A 83 -31.09 0.56 6.84
CA LEU A 83 -29.76 1.10 7.18
C LEU A 83 -28.78 -0.03 7.52
N GLY A 84 -29.21 -1.05 8.27
CA GLY A 84 -28.41 -2.24 8.57
C GLY A 84 -27.92 -2.95 7.29
N HIS A 85 -28.77 -3.16 6.31
CA HIS A 85 -28.41 -3.77 5.04
C HIS A 85 -27.42 -2.90 4.24
N VAL A 86 -27.57 -1.57 4.25
CA VAL A 86 -26.63 -0.64 3.60
C VAL A 86 -25.25 -0.74 4.25
N LEU A 87 -25.17 -0.76 5.57
CA LEU A 87 -23.89 -0.90 6.29
C LEU A 87 -23.20 -2.24 5.99
N LEU A 88 -23.94 -3.35 6.01
CA LEU A 88 -23.43 -4.69 5.67
C LEU A 88 -22.93 -4.77 4.23
N ALA A 89 -23.58 -4.08 3.28
CA ALA A 89 -23.13 -4.04 1.90
C ALA A 89 -21.91 -3.11 1.72
N ALA A 90 -21.81 -2.03 2.50
CA ALA A 90 -20.73 -1.05 2.40
C ALA A 90 -19.40 -1.56 3.01
N ALA A 91 -19.44 -2.31 4.13
CA ALA A 91 -18.25 -2.76 4.83
C ALA A 91 -17.27 -3.54 3.93
N PRO A 92 -17.67 -4.60 3.20
CA PRO A 92 -16.76 -5.34 2.33
C PRO A 92 -16.26 -4.50 1.14
N GLN A 93 -17.07 -3.54 0.65
CA GLN A 93 -16.66 -2.65 -0.42
C GLN A 93 -15.59 -1.67 0.06
N LEU A 94 -15.72 -1.12 1.27
CA LEU A 94 -14.72 -0.25 1.88
C LEU A 94 -13.40 -1.00 2.12
N MET A 95 -13.46 -2.24 2.61
CA MET A 95 -12.26 -3.07 2.77
C MET A 95 -11.57 -3.34 1.43
N LYS A 96 -12.34 -3.65 0.38
CA LYS A 96 -11.79 -3.82 -0.97
C LYS A 96 -11.18 -2.53 -1.51
N LEU A 97 -11.87 -1.41 -1.35
CA LEU A 97 -11.39 -0.09 -1.75
C LEU A 97 -10.07 0.24 -1.04
N LEU A 98 -10.01 0.06 0.29
CA LEU A 98 -8.81 0.30 1.08
C LEU A 98 -7.63 -0.56 0.60
N SER A 99 -7.88 -1.83 0.28
CA SER A 99 -6.87 -2.73 -0.26
C SER A 99 -6.35 -2.27 -1.63
N VAL A 100 -7.24 -1.87 -2.54
CA VAL A 100 -6.87 -1.40 -3.89
C VAL A 100 -6.09 -0.08 -3.81
N VAL A 101 -6.60 0.88 -3.03
CA VAL A 101 -5.95 2.19 -2.85
C VAL A 101 -4.60 2.04 -2.17
N GLY A 102 -4.50 1.20 -1.13
CA GLY A 102 -3.23 0.93 -0.46
C GLY A 102 -2.20 0.29 -1.39
N THR A 103 -2.62 -0.68 -2.21
CA THR A 103 -1.73 -1.31 -3.20
C THR A 103 -1.27 -0.31 -4.26
N ALA A 104 -2.17 0.52 -4.78
CA ALA A 104 -1.82 1.56 -5.74
C ALA A 104 -0.84 2.58 -5.15
N ALA A 105 -1.08 3.02 -3.92
CA ALA A 105 -0.19 3.94 -3.21
C ALA A 105 1.23 3.34 -3.03
N MET A 106 1.34 2.05 -2.71
CA MET A 106 2.65 1.37 -2.62
C MET A 106 3.42 1.41 -3.94
N PHE A 107 2.75 1.12 -5.07
CA PHE A 107 3.39 1.20 -6.37
C PHE A 107 3.82 2.62 -6.72
N MET A 108 2.99 3.62 -6.39
CA MET A 108 3.34 5.03 -6.62
C MET A 108 4.54 5.45 -5.79
N VAL A 109 4.56 5.14 -4.49
CA VAL A 109 5.66 5.52 -3.60
C VAL A 109 6.95 4.78 -3.98
N GLY A 110 6.88 3.46 -4.20
CA GLY A 110 8.03 2.66 -4.61
C GLY A 110 8.60 3.11 -5.97
N GLY A 111 7.73 3.41 -6.93
CA GLY A 111 8.12 3.95 -8.22
C GLY A 111 8.72 5.34 -8.12
N GLY A 112 8.14 6.23 -7.32
CA GLY A 112 8.66 7.57 -7.07
C GLY A 112 10.07 7.54 -6.49
N ILE A 113 10.35 6.63 -5.53
CA ILE A 113 11.71 6.45 -4.99
C ILE A 113 12.69 6.06 -6.10
N LEU A 114 12.30 5.15 -7.00
CA LEU A 114 13.15 4.72 -8.11
C LEU A 114 13.36 5.83 -9.14
N VAL A 115 12.29 6.52 -9.52
CA VAL A 115 12.33 7.62 -10.49
C VAL A 115 13.19 8.76 -9.97
N HIS A 116 12.98 9.20 -8.73
CA HIS A 116 13.75 10.31 -8.16
C HIS A 116 15.17 9.90 -7.73
N GLY A 117 15.40 8.63 -7.44
CA GLY A 117 16.72 8.09 -7.10
C GLY A 117 17.63 7.81 -8.31
N THR A 118 17.09 7.83 -9.54
CA THR A 118 17.86 7.52 -10.76
C THR A 118 18.28 8.81 -11.47
N PRO A 119 19.57 9.04 -11.70
CA PRO A 119 20.03 10.22 -12.45
C PRO A 119 19.44 10.25 -13.88
N GLY A 120 18.95 11.41 -14.31
CA GLY A 120 18.40 11.62 -15.66
C GLY A 120 16.89 11.30 -15.83
N THR A 121 16.25 10.65 -14.88
CA THR A 121 14.79 10.44 -14.93
C THR A 121 14.00 11.71 -14.63
N HIS A 122 14.62 12.65 -13.89
CA HIS A 122 13.99 13.92 -13.55
C HIS A 122 13.60 14.73 -14.79
N ASP A 123 14.48 14.79 -15.80
CA ASP A 123 14.25 15.51 -17.04
C ASP A 123 13.12 14.85 -17.86
N ILE A 124 13.03 13.52 -17.85
CA ILE A 124 11.98 12.76 -18.54
C ILE A 124 10.61 13.07 -17.91
N VAL A 125 10.53 13.03 -16.58
CA VAL A 125 9.29 13.33 -15.84
C VAL A 125 8.86 14.78 -16.07
N HIS A 126 9.80 15.71 -16.01
CA HIS A 126 9.54 17.12 -16.22
C HIS A 126 9.00 17.37 -17.62
N HIS A 127 9.67 16.87 -18.65
CA HIS A 127 9.23 16.99 -20.04
C HIS A 127 7.84 16.37 -20.28
N ALA A 128 7.60 15.16 -19.77
CA ALA A 128 6.30 14.52 -19.88
C ALA A 128 5.18 15.33 -19.19
N THR A 129 5.49 15.94 -18.05
CA THR A 129 4.54 16.78 -17.31
C THR A 129 4.24 18.08 -18.05
N GLU A 130 5.24 18.71 -18.67
CA GLU A 130 5.06 19.91 -19.49
C GLU A 130 4.19 19.62 -20.72
N VAL A 131 4.47 18.53 -21.42
CA VAL A 131 3.66 18.11 -22.58
C VAL A 131 2.20 17.83 -22.17
N ALA A 132 2.00 17.16 -21.05
CA ALA A 132 0.67 16.89 -20.51
C ALA A 132 -0.06 18.18 -20.09
N ALA A 133 0.65 19.13 -19.49
CA ALA A 133 0.12 20.42 -19.06
C ALA A 133 -0.24 21.34 -20.24
N ALA A 134 0.38 21.14 -21.40
CA ALA A 134 0.11 21.92 -22.62
C ALA A 134 -1.22 21.55 -23.32
N VAL A 135 -1.93 20.50 -22.89
CA VAL A 135 -3.19 20.08 -23.49
C VAL A 135 -4.31 21.08 -23.18
N PRO A 136 -4.99 21.67 -24.21
CA PRO A 136 -6.07 22.62 -23.98
C PRO A 136 -7.19 22.03 -23.11
N ALA A 137 -7.70 22.80 -22.18
CA ALA A 137 -8.79 22.48 -21.22
C ALA A 137 -8.46 21.44 -20.14
N LEU A 138 -7.58 20.48 -20.37
CA LEU A 138 -7.23 19.41 -19.41
C LEU A 138 -5.81 19.54 -18.83
N GLY A 139 -5.01 20.46 -19.35
CA GLY A 139 -3.60 20.65 -18.98
C GLY A 139 -3.32 20.72 -17.48
N PRO A 140 -4.05 21.53 -16.69
CA PRO A 140 -3.81 21.61 -15.25
C PRO A 140 -4.03 20.28 -14.52
N VAL A 141 -5.05 19.51 -14.94
CA VAL A 141 -5.35 18.20 -14.35
C VAL A 141 -4.33 17.15 -14.79
N LEU A 142 -3.98 17.13 -16.06
CA LEU A 142 -3.01 16.19 -16.61
C LEU A 142 -1.61 16.48 -16.03
N GLY A 143 -1.18 17.73 -15.96
CA GLY A 143 0.10 18.10 -15.36
C GLY A 143 0.21 17.69 -13.89
N PHE A 144 -0.89 17.74 -13.13
CA PHE A 144 -0.92 17.29 -11.73
C PHE A 144 -0.86 15.76 -11.59
N ILE A 145 -1.52 15.03 -12.48
CA ILE A 145 -1.62 13.56 -12.39
C ILE A 145 -0.42 12.86 -13.03
N THR A 146 0.21 13.44 -14.05
CA THR A 146 1.28 12.80 -14.83
C THR A 146 2.45 12.29 -13.98
N PRO A 147 3.02 13.02 -13.02
CA PRO A 147 4.08 12.49 -12.16
C PRO A 147 3.65 11.23 -11.40
N SER A 148 2.46 11.25 -10.79
CA SER A 148 1.91 10.11 -10.05
C SER A 148 1.66 8.88 -10.93
N VAL A 149 1.26 9.07 -12.18
CA VAL A 149 1.09 7.98 -13.14
C VAL A 149 2.43 7.39 -13.54
N ILE A 150 3.44 8.23 -13.79
CA ILE A 150 4.81 7.79 -14.10
C ILE A 150 5.37 6.96 -12.95
N ASP A 151 5.23 7.47 -11.71
CA ASP A 151 5.66 6.77 -10.51
C ASP A 151 4.95 5.41 -10.36
N ALA A 152 3.64 5.37 -10.56
CA ALA A 152 2.88 4.12 -10.51
C ALA A 152 3.34 3.10 -11.57
N VAL A 153 3.55 3.54 -12.80
CA VAL A 153 4.03 2.68 -13.90
C VAL A 153 5.45 2.17 -13.60
N ALA A 154 6.35 3.05 -13.16
CA ALA A 154 7.70 2.68 -12.78
C ALA A 154 7.70 1.65 -11.63
N GLY A 155 6.86 1.84 -10.62
CA GLY A 155 6.68 0.91 -9.52
C GLY A 155 6.18 -0.47 -9.95
N VAL A 156 5.17 -0.51 -10.84
CA VAL A 156 4.65 -1.78 -11.38
C VAL A 156 5.72 -2.50 -12.20
N LEU A 157 6.45 -1.79 -13.07
CA LEU A 157 7.51 -2.39 -13.89
C LEU A 157 8.66 -2.92 -13.02
N ALA A 158 9.10 -2.14 -12.03
CA ALA A 158 10.15 -2.56 -11.12
C ALA A 158 9.70 -3.74 -10.23
N GLY A 159 8.47 -3.72 -9.74
CA GLY A 159 7.87 -4.81 -8.98
C GLY A 159 7.76 -6.10 -9.80
N ALA A 160 7.33 -6.00 -11.06
CA ALA A 160 7.28 -7.14 -11.97
C ALA A 160 8.67 -7.71 -12.24
N LEU A 161 9.67 -6.85 -12.50
CA LEU A 161 11.06 -7.26 -12.70
C LEU A 161 11.62 -7.97 -11.46
N ALA A 162 11.40 -7.37 -10.27
CA ALA A 162 11.84 -7.97 -9.02
C ALA A 162 11.20 -9.34 -8.77
N LEU A 163 9.92 -9.51 -9.09
CA LEU A 163 9.20 -10.77 -8.98
C LEU A 163 9.82 -11.85 -9.90
N VAL A 164 10.13 -11.49 -11.14
CA VAL A 164 10.79 -12.39 -12.12
C VAL A 164 12.17 -12.81 -11.59
N VAL A 165 12.98 -11.86 -11.16
CA VAL A 165 14.33 -12.13 -10.63
C VAL A 165 14.29 -13.06 -9.43
N VAL A 166 13.44 -12.76 -8.44
CA VAL A 166 13.28 -13.58 -7.23
C VAL A 166 12.76 -14.97 -7.56
N THR A 167 11.83 -15.10 -8.50
CA THR A 167 11.29 -16.39 -8.92
C THR A 167 12.35 -17.25 -9.60
N ILE A 168 13.16 -16.66 -10.50
CA ILE A 168 14.26 -17.36 -11.17
C ILE A 168 15.34 -17.76 -10.15
N ALA A 169 15.76 -16.83 -9.29
CA ALA A 169 16.75 -17.11 -8.25
C ALA A 169 16.28 -18.23 -7.30
N GLY A 170 15.01 -18.23 -6.90
CA GLY A 170 14.41 -19.26 -6.06
C GLY A 170 14.40 -20.64 -6.73
N LYS A 171 14.09 -20.71 -8.03
CA LYS A 171 14.14 -21.95 -8.82
C LYS A 171 15.57 -22.48 -8.94
N LEU A 172 16.54 -21.61 -9.24
CA LEU A 172 17.96 -21.99 -9.34
C LEU A 172 18.50 -22.50 -8.00
N TRP A 173 18.18 -21.81 -6.91
CA TRP A 173 18.59 -22.22 -5.54
C TRP A 173 17.99 -23.57 -5.14
N GLY A 174 16.70 -23.81 -5.44
CA GLY A 174 16.05 -25.10 -5.22
C GLY A 174 16.69 -26.24 -6.00
N SER A 175 17.07 -26.00 -7.25
CA SER A 175 17.76 -26.99 -8.10
C SER A 175 19.15 -27.35 -7.59
N VAL A 176 19.90 -26.36 -7.07
CA VAL A 176 21.23 -26.57 -6.47
C VAL A 176 21.16 -27.37 -5.18
N LYS A 177 20.13 -27.08 -4.35
CA LYS A 177 19.93 -27.79 -3.07
C LYS A 177 19.53 -29.25 -3.27
N ASN A 178 18.69 -29.56 -4.27
CA ASN A 178 18.32 -30.93 -4.60
C ASN A 178 19.48 -31.75 -5.18
N LYS A 179 20.42 -31.13 -5.94
CA LYS A 179 21.62 -31.80 -6.43
C LYS A 179 22.64 -32.14 -5.34
N LYS A 180 22.62 -31.48 -4.20
CA LYS A 180 23.52 -31.78 -3.07
C LYS A 180 22.94 -32.83 -2.09
N ALA A 181 21.66 -33.19 -2.25
CA ALA A 181 20.98 -34.17 -1.40
C ALA A 181 20.81 -35.57 -2.08
N ALA A 182 21.25 -35.72 -3.35
CA ALA A 182 21.34 -36.95 -4.10
C ALA A 182 22.83 -37.36 -4.24
#